data_e57b28efef238e28594e19f01ac62c26
#
_entry.id   e57b28efef238e28594e19f01ac62c26
#
_cell.length_a   1.000
_cell.length_b   1.000
_cell.length_c   1.000
_cell.angle_alpha   90.00
_cell.angle_beta   90.00
_cell.angle_gamma   90.00
#
_symmetry.space_group_name_H-M   'P 1'
#
loop_
_entity.id
_entity.type
_entity.pdbx_description
1 polymer ?
#
loop_
_entity_poly.entity_id
_entity_poly.type
_entity_poly.pdbx_seq_one_letter_code
_entity_poly.pdbx_strand_id
1 'polypeptide(L)'
;MLFIDFENRKRLRINGTARIEAASSTTPAYQEAQFVMQIRVREIFPNCPRYIHKMQLMERSQFVPRDAIKTPVPGWKRSDWACDVLAAGDPALQHEDR
;
A
#
# COMPACT_ATOMS: atom_id res chain seq x y z
N MET A 1 -10.85 -5.35 -8.00
CA MET A 1 -10.43 -4.40 -6.95
C MET A 1 -11.64 -3.73 -6.34
N LEU A 2 -11.65 -3.53 -5.05
CA LEU A 2 -12.73 -2.86 -4.34
C LEU A 2 -12.16 -1.65 -3.58
N PHE A 3 -12.69 -0.47 -3.88
CA PHE A 3 -12.41 0.74 -3.12
C PHE A 3 -13.53 0.99 -2.12
N ILE A 4 -13.18 1.35 -0.90
CA ILE A 4 -14.13 1.67 0.16
C ILE A 4 -13.76 3.02 0.76
N ASP A 5 -14.73 3.94 0.75
CA ASP A 5 -14.67 5.20 1.47
C ASP A 5 -15.53 5.04 2.73
N PHE A 6 -14.88 4.87 3.87
CA PHE A 6 -15.57 4.69 5.15
C PHE A 6 -16.18 5.97 5.70
N GLU A 7 -15.60 7.12 5.37
CA GLU A 7 -16.11 8.41 5.85
C GLU A 7 -17.41 8.80 5.15
N ASN A 8 -17.45 8.65 3.83
CA ASN A 8 -18.62 8.97 3.02
C ASN A 8 -19.51 7.76 2.72
N ARG A 9 -19.12 6.57 3.19
CA ARG A 9 -19.82 5.30 2.96
C ARG A 9 -20.12 5.05 1.48
N LYS A 10 -19.07 4.88 0.71
CA LYS A 10 -19.14 4.55 -0.72
C LYS A 10 -18.27 3.33 -1.02
N ARG A 11 -18.70 2.53 -1.97
CA ARG A 11 -17.90 1.43 -2.52
C ARG A 11 -17.88 1.49 -4.04
N LEU A 12 -16.72 1.21 -4.61
CA LEU A 12 -16.53 1.15 -6.05
C LEU A 12 -15.82 -0.16 -6.39
N ARG A 13 -16.43 -0.94 -7.28
CA ARG A 13 -15.83 -2.16 -7.81
C ARG A 13 -15.20 -1.89 -9.17
N ILE A 14 -13.97 -2.38 -9.35
CA ILE A 14 -13.29 -2.42 -10.64
C ILE A 14 -12.93 -3.87 -10.95
N ASN A 15 -13.43 -4.37 -12.07
CA ASN A 15 -13.07 -5.66 -12.63
C ASN A 15 -12.19 -5.45 -13.86
N GLY A 16 -11.18 -6.29 -14.01
CA GLY A 16 -10.25 -6.18 -15.15
C GLY A 16 -9.15 -7.20 -15.08
N THR A 17 -8.11 -6.97 -15.85
CA THR A 17 -6.90 -7.78 -15.86
C THR A 17 -5.80 -7.01 -15.15
N ALA A 18 -5.18 -7.63 -14.16
CA ALA A 18 -4.10 -7.04 -13.37
C ALA A 18 -2.73 -7.51 -13.87
N ARG A 19 -1.77 -6.59 -13.85
CA ARG A 19 -0.36 -6.83 -14.10
C ARG A 19 0.47 -6.16 -13.02
N ILE A 20 1.51 -6.84 -12.53
CA ILE A 20 2.43 -6.30 -11.53
C ILE A 20 3.74 -5.94 -12.22
N GLU A 21 4.23 -4.73 -11.96
CA GLU A 21 5.53 -4.24 -12.41
C GLU A 21 6.36 -3.83 -11.21
N ALA A 22 7.67 -4.10 -11.25
CA ALA A 22 8.58 -3.57 -10.25
C ALA A 22 8.55 -2.02 -10.30
N ALA A 23 8.57 -1.39 -9.13
CA ALA A 23 8.70 0.05 -9.06
C ALA A 23 10.05 0.47 -9.66
N SER A 24 10.03 1.43 -10.56
CA SER A 24 11.19 1.91 -11.27
C SER A 24 11.19 3.43 -11.33
N SER A 25 12.24 4.01 -11.91
CA SER A 25 12.32 5.44 -12.18
C SER A 25 11.18 5.96 -13.08
N THR A 26 10.48 5.08 -13.78
CA THR A 26 9.30 5.42 -14.58
C THR A 26 8.02 5.59 -13.78
N THR A 27 8.05 5.25 -12.49
CA THR A 27 6.91 5.41 -11.56
C THR A 27 7.26 6.30 -10.37
N PRO A 28 7.81 7.52 -10.60
CA PRO A 28 8.25 8.38 -9.50
C PRO A 28 7.11 8.92 -8.64
N ALA A 29 5.86 8.79 -9.10
CA ALA A 29 4.69 9.27 -8.39
C ALA A 29 4.35 8.47 -7.10
N TYR A 30 4.96 7.28 -6.93
CA TYR A 30 4.64 6.39 -5.81
C TYR A 30 5.87 6.21 -4.92
N GLN A 31 6.04 7.12 -3.98
CA GLN A 31 7.16 7.11 -3.07
C GLN A 31 7.25 5.79 -2.28
N GLU A 32 8.45 5.22 -2.23
CA GLU A 32 8.76 3.97 -1.51
C GLU A 32 7.95 2.75 -1.99
N ALA A 33 7.34 2.80 -3.17
CA ALA A 33 6.65 1.66 -3.73
C ALA A 33 7.63 0.55 -4.11
N GLN A 34 7.33 -0.68 -3.72
CA GLN A 34 8.10 -1.87 -4.11
C GLN A 34 7.69 -2.40 -5.48
N PHE A 35 6.43 -2.26 -5.79
CA PHE A 35 5.85 -2.62 -7.09
C PHE A 35 4.61 -1.79 -7.37
N VAL A 36 4.19 -1.78 -8.61
CA VAL A 36 2.97 -1.12 -9.08
C VAL A 36 2.07 -2.15 -9.72
N MET A 37 0.81 -2.13 -9.33
CA MET A 37 -0.21 -2.95 -9.97
C MET A 37 -0.96 -2.10 -11.00
N GLN A 38 -0.91 -2.52 -12.26
CA GLN A 38 -1.69 -1.92 -13.34
C GLN A 38 -2.92 -2.77 -13.60
N ILE A 39 -4.07 -2.13 -13.71
CA ILE A 39 -5.33 -2.80 -14.01
C ILE A 39 -5.89 -2.25 -15.31
N ARG A 40 -6.07 -3.14 -16.29
CA ARG A 40 -6.86 -2.84 -17.47
C ARG A 40 -8.33 -3.05 -17.13
N VAL A 41 -9.05 -1.97 -16.99
CA VAL A 41 -10.45 -1.97 -16.54
C VAL A 41 -11.35 -2.51 -17.64
N ARG A 42 -12.23 -3.48 -17.30
CA ARG A 42 -13.33 -3.94 -18.14
C ARG A 42 -14.66 -3.37 -17.68
N GLU A 43 -14.86 -3.35 -16.36
CA GLU A 43 -16.10 -2.91 -15.74
C GLU A 43 -15.76 -2.08 -14.50
N ILE A 44 -16.52 -1.02 -14.31
CA ILE A 44 -16.45 -0.18 -13.12
C ILE A 44 -17.87 0.18 -12.71
N PHE A 45 -18.21 -0.07 -11.45
CA PHE A 45 -19.56 0.18 -10.94
C PHE A 45 -19.57 0.37 -9.42
N PRO A 46 -20.54 1.15 -8.90
CA PRO A 46 -20.73 1.29 -7.47
C PRO A 46 -21.35 0.03 -6.88
N ASN A 47 -20.89 -0.35 -5.68
CA ASN A 47 -21.53 -1.34 -4.84
C ASN A 47 -22.43 -0.70 -3.78
N CYS A 48 -23.40 -1.46 -3.28
CA CYS A 48 -24.29 -1.01 -2.23
C CYS A 48 -23.50 -0.57 -0.97
N PRO A 49 -23.70 0.67 -0.50
CA PRO A 49 -22.96 1.18 0.66
C PRO A 49 -23.64 0.92 2.01
N ARG A 50 -24.83 0.30 2.04
CA ARG A 50 -25.70 0.23 3.24
C ARG A 50 -25.07 -0.48 4.42
N TYR A 51 -24.15 -1.41 4.18
CA TYR A 51 -23.51 -2.20 5.23
C TYR A 51 -22.12 -1.66 5.65
N ILE A 52 -21.74 -0.49 5.16
CA ILE A 52 -20.49 0.14 5.53
C ILE A 52 -20.68 0.95 6.81
N HIS A 53 -19.92 0.64 7.85
CA HIS A 53 -19.89 1.47 9.05
C HIS A 53 -19.23 2.81 8.74
N LYS A 54 -19.80 3.90 9.23
CA LYS A 54 -19.20 5.22 9.11
C LYS A 54 -18.00 5.33 10.03
N MET A 55 -16.84 5.68 9.46
CA MET A 55 -15.59 5.87 10.19
C MET A 55 -14.96 7.20 9.79
N GLN A 56 -14.20 7.76 10.71
CA GLN A 56 -13.39 8.95 10.46
C GLN A 56 -11.92 8.60 10.74
N LEU A 57 -11.03 9.00 9.84
CA LEU A 57 -9.61 8.88 10.07
C LEU A 57 -9.18 9.90 11.12
N MET A 58 -8.74 9.43 12.28
CA MET A 58 -8.28 10.29 13.37
C MET A 58 -6.81 10.67 13.21
N GLU A 59 -5.98 9.72 12.81
CA GLU A 59 -4.54 9.91 12.65
C GLU A 59 -3.99 8.95 11.61
N ARG A 60 -3.05 9.42 10.80
CA ARG A 60 -2.31 8.57 9.86
C ARG A 60 -1.16 7.87 10.56
N SER A 61 -0.98 6.59 10.24
CA SER A 61 0.20 5.86 10.70
C SER A 61 1.49 6.48 10.15
N GLN A 62 2.50 6.61 11.00
CA GLN A 62 3.84 7.06 10.59
C GLN A 62 4.53 6.08 9.63
N PHE A 63 4.05 4.84 9.52
CA PHE A 63 4.58 3.82 8.63
C PHE A 63 3.95 3.84 7.22
N VAL A 64 3.02 4.74 6.97
CA VAL A 64 2.50 5.00 5.62
C VAL A 64 3.42 5.99 4.92
N PRO A 65 3.90 5.68 3.71
CA PRO A 65 4.79 6.58 2.96
C PRO A 65 4.19 7.97 2.76
N ARG A 66 5.02 9.00 2.89
CA ARG A 66 4.66 10.41 2.72
C ARG A 66 5.75 11.13 1.93
N ASP A 67 5.35 12.15 1.19
CA ASP A 67 6.29 12.97 0.43
C ASP A 67 7.35 13.61 1.35
N ALA A 68 8.59 13.60 0.88
CA ALA A 68 9.75 14.22 1.53
C ALA A 68 10.10 13.65 2.92
N ILE A 69 9.48 12.58 3.37
CA ILE A 69 9.77 11.93 4.65
C ILE A 69 10.09 10.45 4.40
N LYS A 70 11.26 10.02 4.88
CA LYS A 70 11.61 8.59 4.86
C LYS A 70 10.75 7.86 5.87
N THR A 71 10.06 6.82 5.42
CA THR A 71 9.25 5.99 6.30
C THR A 71 10.12 5.23 7.28
N PRO A 72 9.82 5.27 8.60
CA PRO A 72 10.59 4.52 9.58
C PRO A 72 10.42 3.01 9.40
N VAL A 73 11.45 2.25 9.69
CA VAL A 73 11.41 0.80 9.67
C VAL A 73 10.82 0.30 10.98
N PRO A 74 9.74 -0.52 10.96
CA PRO A 74 9.20 -1.10 12.17
C PRO A 74 10.25 -1.93 12.93
N GLY A 75 10.31 -1.75 14.26
CA GLY A 75 11.37 -2.35 15.08
C GLY A 75 11.44 -3.88 15.00
N TRP A 76 10.31 -4.56 14.84
CA TRP A 76 10.26 -6.02 14.72
C TRP A 76 11.03 -6.55 13.50
N LYS A 77 11.13 -5.79 12.42
CA LYS A 77 11.89 -6.16 11.22
C LYS A 77 13.41 -6.27 11.47
N ARG A 78 13.88 -5.69 12.56
CA ARG A 78 15.30 -5.77 12.97
C ARG A 78 15.60 -6.95 13.90
N SER A 79 14.58 -7.73 14.23
CA SER A 79 14.74 -8.94 15.03
C SER A 79 15.40 -10.04 14.21
N ASP A 80 16.25 -10.86 14.82
CA ASP A 80 16.99 -11.93 14.13
C ASP A 80 16.08 -12.92 13.39
N TRP A 81 14.93 -13.24 13.98
CA TRP A 81 13.94 -14.13 13.37
C TRP A 81 13.24 -13.53 12.13
N ALA A 82 13.29 -12.21 11.96
CA ALA A 82 12.60 -11.55 10.84
C ALA A 82 13.42 -11.62 9.54
N CYS A 83 14.73 -11.75 9.63
CA CYS A 83 15.63 -11.68 8.47
C CYS A 83 15.28 -12.67 7.37
N ASP A 84 14.85 -13.88 7.74
CA ASP A 84 14.58 -14.98 6.80
C ASP A 84 13.22 -14.83 6.11
N VAL A 85 12.33 -13.99 6.63
CA VAL A 85 10.97 -13.83 6.11
C VAL A 85 10.74 -12.49 5.39
N LEU A 86 11.69 -11.58 5.46
CA LEU A 86 11.61 -10.31 4.75
C LEU A 86 11.86 -10.49 3.25
N ALA A 87 11.10 -9.75 2.45
CA ALA A 87 11.30 -9.73 1.00
C ALA A 87 12.68 -9.16 0.64
N ALA A 88 13.29 -9.70 -0.41
CA ALA A 88 14.52 -9.14 -0.96
C ALA A 88 14.31 -7.66 -1.31
N GLY A 89 15.21 -6.80 -0.87
CA GLY A 89 15.09 -5.35 -1.06
C GLY A 89 14.25 -4.63 0.01
N ASP A 90 13.78 -5.35 1.04
CA ASP A 90 13.13 -4.66 2.18
C ASP A 90 14.12 -3.65 2.81
N PRO A 91 13.69 -2.41 3.08
CA PRO A 91 14.55 -1.38 3.66
C PRO A 91 15.23 -1.81 4.97
N ALA A 92 14.63 -2.72 5.73
CA ALA A 92 15.22 -3.24 6.97
C ALA A 92 16.49 -4.05 6.74
N LEU A 93 16.66 -4.63 5.53
CA LEU A 93 17.85 -5.40 5.16
C LEU A 93 19.00 -4.53 4.66
N GLN A 94 18.73 -3.26 4.34
CA GLN A 94 19.70 -2.33 3.73
C GLN A 94 20.48 -1.52 4.77
N HIS A 95 20.15 -1.61 6.04
CA HIS A 95 20.86 -0.92 7.11
C HIS A 95 22.03 -1.77 7.61
N GLU A 96 23.25 -1.31 7.32
CA GLU A 96 24.50 -1.89 7.82
C GLU A 96 24.71 -1.77 9.35
N ASP A 97 23.82 -1.08 10.04
CA ASP A 97 23.85 -0.93 11.51
C ASP A 97 22.94 -1.96 12.19
N ARG A 98 23.45 -3.15 12.28
CA ARG A 98 22.92 -4.18 13.18
C ARG A 98 23.77 -4.28 14.43
#